data_270dc1a35c49fdb2142a04b6cd0bd49c
#
_entry.id   270dc1a35c49fdb2142a04b6cd0bd49c
#
_cell.length_a   1.000
_cell.length_b   1.000
_cell.length_c   1.000
_cell.angle_alpha   90.00
_cell.angle_beta   90.00
_cell.angle_gamma   90.00
#
_symmetry.space_group_name_H-M   'P 1'
#
loop_
_entity.id
_entity.type
_entity.pdbx_description
1 polymer ?
#
loop_
_entity_poly.entity_id
_entity_poly.type
_entity_poly.pdbx_seq_one_letter_code
_entity_poly.pdbx_strand_id
1 'polypeptide(L)'
;MTDKTVQQQDESQLVAARRAKMGRWIEDYGVYPWGHREDGLISLESARSLFDQSAHDAFKEDDSNDARPRVKVAGRCIQHRAMGKLTFLVIRDDTGDLQISCSKAAMPIEQFKVASKLDYGDIIVAEGAMGMTNKGEICVWADSFTLSCKSLAPPPEKFHGLNDSELRYRQRYVDMYTSQDTIKTFKARSLIVSTIRTFMHGEGYLEVETPMMQPIAGGAAAKPFETHHNALGI
;
A
#
# COMPACT_ATOMS: atom_id res chain seq x y z
N MET A 1 21.01 -33.62 -19.94
CA MET A 1 21.41 -32.30 -19.43
C MET A 1 21.05 -31.29 -20.48
N THR A 2 19.86 -30.73 -20.41
CA THR A 2 19.38 -29.69 -21.31
C THR A 2 19.31 -28.40 -20.53
N ASP A 3 20.24 -27.54 -20.87
CA ASP A 3 20.42 -26.18 -20.36
C ASP A 3 19.17 -25.38 -20.71
N LYS A 4 18.32 -25.12 -19.75
CA LYS A 4 17.19 -24.20 -19.91
C LYS A 4 17.77 -22.79 -19.79
N THR A 5 18.14 -22.23 -20.92
CA THR A 5 18.39 -20.80 -21.07
C THR A 5 17.13 -20.05 -20.60
N VAL A 6 17.23 -19.45 -19.42
CA VAL A 6 16.23 -18.51 -18.92
C VAL A 6 16.20 -17.37 -19.94
N GLN A 7 15.17 -17.31 -20.77
CA GLN A 7 14.91 -16.16 -21.61
C GLN A 7 14.78 -14.94 -20.69
N GLN A 8 15.79 -14.07 -20.69
CA GLN A 8 15.67 -12.72 -20.16
C GLN A 8 14.55 -12.04 -20.96
N GLN A 9 13.37 -11.91 -20.34
CA GLN A 9 12.35 -11.01 -20.88
C GLN A 9 12.96 -9.61 -20.90
N ASP A 10 12.98 -8.96 -22.06
CA ASP A 10 13.40 -7.57 -22.18
C ASP A 10 12.66 -6.70 -21.16
N GLU A 11 13.43 -6.11 -20.24
CA GLU A 11 12.88 -5.25 -19.21
C GLU A 11 12.25 -4.02 -19.87
N SER A 12 10.98 -3.72 -19.55
CA SER A 12 10.34 -2.53 -20.13
C SER A 12 11.13 -1.27 -19.80
N GLN A 13 11.19 -0.30 -20.74
CA GLN A 13 11.92 0.95 -20.58
C GLN A 13 11.54 1.70 -19.29
N LEU A 14 10.28 1.60 -18.87
CA LEU A 14 9.80 2.21 -17.62
C LEU A 14 10.40 1.53 -16.38
N VAL A 15 10.48 0.20 -16.38
CA VAL A 15 11.08 -0.55 -15.27
C VAL A 15 12.57 -0.24 -15.19
N ALA A 16 13.28 -0.23 -16.32
CA ALA A 16 14.70 0.12 -16.39
C ALA A 16 14.96 1.55 -15.88
N ALA A 17 14.13 2.52 -16.28
CA ALA A 17 14.23 3.91 -15.81
C ALA A 17 14.00 4.04 -14.29
N ARG A 18 13.02 3.30 -13.73
CA ARG A 18 12.76 3.29 -12.29
C ARG A 18 13.88 2.61 -11.50
N ARG A 19 14.46 1.53 -12.04
CA ARG A 19 15.62 0.85 -11.47
C ARG A 19 16.85 1.77 -11.44
N ALA A 20 17.14 2.46 -12.55
CA ALA A 20 18.22 3.42 -12.63
C ALA A 20 18.02 4.61 -11.67
N LYS A 21 16.78 5.10 -11.51
CA LYS A 21 16.43 6.12 -10.53
C LYS A 21 16.68 5.62 -9.10
N MET A 22 16.28 4.40 -8.78
CA MET A 22 16.52 3.78 -7.48
C MET A 22 18.01 3.68 -7.18
N GLY A 23 18.82 3.19 -8.15
CA GLY A 23 20.28 3.10 -7.99
C GLY A 23 20.90 4.46 -7.65
N ARG A 24 20.55 5.50 -8.38
CA ARG A 24 21.03 6.88 -8.08
C ARG A 24 20.61 7.35 -6.68
N TRP A 25 19.41 7.05 -6.21
CA TRP A 25 18.98 7.46 -4.87
C TRP A 25 19.72 6.71 -3.76
N ILE A 26 20.10 5.45 -4.00
CA ILE A 26 20.96 4.69 -3.10
C ILE A 26 22.36 5.32 -3.03
N GLU A 27 22.95 5.62 -4.18
CA GLU A 27 24.31 6.18 -4.30
C GLU A 27 24.39 7.62 -3.77
N ASP A 28 23.45 8.49 -4.21
CA ASP A 28 23.52 9.93 -3.92
C ASP A 28 22.98 10.30 -2.53
N TYR A 29 22.00 9.55 -2.01
CA TYR A 29 21.25 9.93 -0.80
C TYR A 29 21.20 8.84 0.27
N GLY A 30 21.81 7.67 0.04
CA GLY A 30 21.81 6.57 0.99
C GLY A 30 20.42 5.97 1.26
N VAL A 31 19.49 6.09 0.30
CA VAL A 31 18.14 5.55 0.44
C VAL A 31 18.17 4.03 0.53
N TYR A 32 17.36 3.45 1.44
CA TYR A 32 17.19 2.00 1.57
C TYR A 32 15.78 1.59 1.11
N PRO A 33 15.56 1.26 -0.18
CA PRO A 33 14.24 1.12 -0.78
C PRO A 33 13.65 -0.30 -0.73
N TRP A 34 14.07 -1.13 0.22
CA TRP A 34 13.72 -2.55 0.29
C TRP A 34 12.68 -2.87 1.37
N GLY A 35 12.17 -1.86 2.03
CA GLY A 35 11.29 -2.00 3.17
C GLY A 35 12.05 -2.37 4.45
N HIS A 36 11.63 -1.77 5.54
CA HIS A 36 12.07 -2.09 6.89
C HIS A 36 10.92 -1.83 7.85
N ARG A 37 11.04 -2.37 9.04
CA ARG A 37 10.05 -2.13 10.08
C ARG A 37 10.15 -0.69 10.56
N GLU A 38 9.01 -0.01 10.60
CA GLU A 38 8.85 1.31 11.18
C GLU A 38 7.94 1.24 12.40
N ASP A 39 8.41 1.77 13.53
CA ASP A 39 7.61 1.87 14.74
C ASP A 39 6.91 3.22 14.82
N GLY A 40 5.80 3.28 15.59
CA GLY A 40 5.02 4.50 15.79
C GLY A 40 4.10 4.89 14.64
N LEU A 41 3.89 4.00 13.66
CA LEU A 41 2.93 4.23 12.57
C LEU A 41 1.50 4.16 13.09
N ILE A 42 0.66 5.08 12.62
CA ILE A 42 -0.79 5.03 12.77
C ILE A 42 -1.46 4.97 11.40
N SER A 43 -2.71 4.50 11.35
CA SER A 43 -3.47 4.45 10.10
C SER A 43 -3.78 5.85 9.58
N LEU A 44 -4.00 5.96 8.26
CA LEU A 44 -4.33 7.25 7.64
C LEU A 44 -5.66 7.82 8.14
N GLU A 45 -6.64 6.97 8.42
CA GLU A 45 -7.91 7.36 9.03
C GLU A 45 -7.70 7.90 10.45
N SER A 46 -6.90 7.20 11.28
CA SER A 46 -6.56 7.66 12.63
C SER A 46 -5.81 9.00 12.58
N ALA A 47 -4.85 9.15 11.69
CA ALA A 47 -4.13 10.41 11.51
C ALA A 47 -5.09 11.55 11.11
N ARG A 48 -5.99 11.31 10.17
CA ARG A 48 -6.99 12.30 9.74
C ARG A 48 -7.91 12.72 10.89
N SER A 49 -8.29 11.80 11.77
CA SER A 49 -9.15 12.07 12.93
C SER A 49 -8.48 12.92 14.02
N LEU A 50 -7.15 12.94 14.03
CA LEU A 50 -6.37 13.80 14.96
C LEU A 50 -6.26 15.26 14.50
N PHE A 51 -6.74 15.61 13.30
CA PHE A 51 -6.70 16.99 12.84
C PHE A 51 -7.47 17.91 13.80
N ASP A 52 -6.81 18.96 14.28
CA ASP A 52 -7.37 19.99 15.15
C ASP A 52 -7.40 21.33 14.41
N GLN A 53 -8.59 21.84 14.14
CA GLN A 53 -8.80 23.10 13.45
C GLN A 53 -8.27 24.28 14.29
N SER A 54 -8.50 24.25 15.60
CA SER A 54 -8.10 25.35 16.49
C SER A 54 -6.57 25.47 16.58
N ALA A 55 -5.88 24.33 16.71
CA ALA A 55 -4.41 24.29 16.69
C ALA A 55 -3.84 24.72 15.34
N HIS A 56 -4.53 24.34 14.22
CA HIS A 56 -4.13 24.77 12.89
C HIS A 56 -4.27 26.28 12.67
N ASP A 57 -5.37 26.88 13.14
CA ASP A 57 -5.61 28.32 13.02
C ASP A 57 -4.67 29.13 13.91
N ALA A 58 -4.41 28.66 15.14
CA ALA A 58 -3.42 29.27 16.02
C ALA A 58 -2.01 29.26 15.41
N PHE A 59 -1.60 28.16 14.79
CA PHE A 59 -0.32 28.07 14.07
C PHE A 59 -0.23 29.03 12.87
N LYS A 60 -1.33 29.33 12.20
CA LYS A 60 -1.35 30.32 11.11
C LYS A 60 -1.18 31.75 11.60
N GLU A 61 -1.64 32.05 12.80
CA GLU A 61 -1.49 33.37 13.42
C GLU A 61 -0.10 33.58 14.02
N ASP A 62 0.44 32.53 14.68
CA ASP A 62 1.77 32.53 15.28
C ASP A 62 2.41 31.14 15.13
N ASP A 63 3.42 31.03 14.27
CA ASP A 63 4.15 29.80 13.99
C ASP A 63 5.25 29.45 15.02
N SER A 64 5.47 30.33 16.01
CA SER A 64 6.49 30.12 17.05
C SER A 64 6.15 28.99 18.03
N ASN A 65 4.86 28.62 18.16
CA ASN A 65 4.37 27.54 19.02
C ASN A 65 3.45 26.59 18.25
N ASP A 66 4.03 25.55 17.66
CA ASP A 66 3.28 24.54 16.90
C ASP A 66 2.65 23.49 17.84
N ALA A 67 1.39 23.70 18.21
CA ALA A 67 0.58 22.77 19.01
C ALA A 67 -0.19 21.75 18.15
N ARG A 68 -0.02 21.73 16.84
CA ARG A 68 -0.70 20.78 15.95
C ARG A 68 -0.30 19.35 16.26
N PRO A 69 -1.25 18.39 16.24
CA PRO A 69 -0.94 16.98 16.44
C PRO A 69 0.12 16.49 15.45
N ARG A 70 1.15 15.81 15.95
CA ARG A 70 2.18 15.19 15.14
C ARG A 70 1.86 13.73 14.92
N VAL A 71 2.06 13.28 13.70
CA VAL A 71 1.75 11.89 13.27
C VAL A 71 2.90 11.32 12.45
N LYS A 72 3.05 10.00 12.52
CA LYS A 72 3.90 9.21 11.63
C LYS A 72 3.02 8.25 10.87
N VAL A 73 3.02 8.34 9.56
CA VAL A 73 2.13 7.59 8.67
C VAL A 73 2.91 6.94 7.54
N ALA A 74 2.40 5.82 7.03
CA ALA A 74 2.95 5.14 5.86
C ALA A 74 1.84 4.86 4.85
N GLY A 75 2.20 4.80 3.57
CA GLY A 75 1.23 4.45 2.54
C GLY A 75 1.85 4.39 1.14
N ARG A 76 1.06 3.86 0.22
CA ARG A 76 1.42 3.78 -1.20
C ARG A 76 1.08 5.09 -1.90
N CYS A 77 2.05 5.69 -2.55
CA CYS A 77 1.87 6.90 -3.37
C CYS A 77 0.93 6.61 -4.55
N ILE A 78 -0.24 7.24 -4.55
CA ILE A 78 -1.25 7.15 -5.61
C ILE A 78 -1.43 8.45 -6.40
N GLN A 79 -0.91 9.56 -5.88
CA GLN A 79 -0.83 10.84 -6.59
C GLN A 79 0.46 11.57 -6.21
N HIS A 80 1.04 12.24 -7.18
CA HIS A 80 2.23 13.04 -7.02
C HIS A 80 2.11 14.33 -7.82
N ARG A 81 2.37 15.46 -7.19
CA ARG A 81 2.39 16.79 -7.81
C ARG A 81 3.53 17.62 -7.25
N ALA A 82 4.60 17.76 -8.03
CA ALA A 82 5.70 18.64 -7.68
C ALA A 82 5.44 20.08 -8.18
N MET A 83 5.65 21.07 -7.30
CA MET A 83 5.41 22.49 -7.55
C MET A 83 6.61 23.30 -7.06
N GLY A 84 7.78 23.12 -7.68
CA GLY A 84 9.00 23.83 -7.33
C GLY A 84 9.52 23.49 -5.92
N LYS A 85 9.26 24.35 -4.94
CA LYS A 85 9.70 24.18 -3.54
C LYS A 85 8.73 23.36 -2.69
N LEU A 86 7.57 22.99 -3.24
CA LEU A 86 6.54 22.19 -2.60
C LEU A 86 6.23 20.94 -3.41
N THR A 87 5.94 19.86 -2.73
CA THR A 87 5.47 18.62 -3.34
C THR A 87 4.29 18.10 -2.55
N PHE A 88 3.22 17.78 -3.26
CA PHE A 88 2.02 17.17 -2.70
C PHE A 88 1.93 15.73 -3.18
N LEU A 89 1.74 14.84 -2.22
CA LEU A 89 1.53 13.41 -2.44
C LEU A 89 0.16 13.04 -1.89
N VAL A 90 -0.52 12.10 -2.51
CA VAL A 90 -1.60 11.38 -1.84
C VAL A 90 -1.12 9.95 -1.65
N ILE A 91 -1.15 9.51 -0.41
CA ILE A 91 -0.81 8.13 -0.05
C ILE A 91 -2.07 7.38 0.37
N ARG A 92 -2.04 6.07 0.18
CA ARG A 92 -3.13 5.15 0.49
C ARG A 92 -2.66 4.01 1.37
N ASP A 93 -3.43 3.70 2.40
CA ASP A 93 -3.36 2.45 3.15
C ASP A 93 -4.68 1.66 3.01
N ASP A 94 -4.93 0.72 3.90
CA ASP A 94 -6.17 -0.07 3.91
C ASP A 94 -7.36 0.67 4.55
N THR A 95 -7.13 1.81 5.19
CA THR A 95 -8.15 2.63 5.84
C THR A 95 -8.61 3.81 4.99
N GLY A 96 -7.75 4.32 4.10
CA GLY A 96 -8.11 5.43 3.23
C GLY A 96 -6.93 6.15 2.59
N ASP A 97 -7.18 7.38 2.18
CA ASP A 97 -6.23 8.25 1.50
C ASP A 97 -5.93 9.48 2.38
N LEU A 98 -4.66 9.91 2.40
CA LEU A 98 -4.25 11.14 3.09
C LEU A 98 -3.23 11.90 2.24
N GLN A 99 -3.36 13.23 2.21
CA GLN A 99 -2.39 14.08 1.56
C GLN A 99 -1.17 14.30 2.45
N ILE A 100 0.01 14.23 1.83
CA ILE A 100 1.29 14.60 2.45
C ILE A 100 1.83 15.82 1.70
N SER A 101 2.19 16.85 2.45
CA SER A 101 2.75 18.09 1.93
C SER A 101 4.22 18.17 2.35
N CYS A 102 5.13 18.13 1.38
CA CYS A 102 6.57 18.20 1.57
C CYS A 102 7.08 19.57 1.14
N SER A 103 7.74 20.29 2.04
CA SER A 103 8.37 21.59 1.75
C SER A 103 9.89 21.47 1.76
N LYS A 104 10.55 22.06 0.75
CA LYS A 104 12.02 22.13 0.68
C LYS A 104 12.63 22.84 1.90
N ALA A 105 11.89 23.74 2.53
CA ALA A 105 12.35 24.49 3.71
C ALA A 105 12.17 23.73 5.02
N ALA A 106 11.25 22.75 5.07
CA ALA A 106 10.85 22.08 6.30
C ALA A 106 11.54 20.72 6.52
N MET A 107 12.26 20.20 5.53
CA MET A 107 12.90 18.88 5.63
C MET A 107 14.31 18.88 5.03
N PRO A 108 15.13 17.85 5.35
CA PRO A 108 16.44 17.67 4.72
C PRO A 108 16.35 17.63 3.20
N ILE A 109 17.29 18.30 2.54
CA ILE A 109 17.25 18.50 1.09
C ILE A 109 17.27 17.17 0.30
N GLU A 110 17.95 16.16 0.82
CA GLU A 110 18.03 14.81 0.24
C GLU A 110 16.65 14.15 0.23
N GLN A 111 15.94 14.24 1.35
CA GLN A 111 14.58 13.70 1.50
C GLN A 111 13.61 14.43 0.55
N PHE A 112 13.70 15.77 0.47
CA PHE A 112 12.88 16.56 -0.46
C PHE A 112 13.15 16.18 -1.91
N LYS A 113 14.41 15.98 -2.30
CA LYS A 113 14.77 15.55 -3.67
C LYS A 113 14.15 14.19 -4.03
N VAL A 114 14.08 13.24 -3.08
CA VAL A 114 13.40 11.97 -3.27
C VAL A 114 11.90 12.18 -3.37
N ALA A 115 11.28 12.88 -2.41
CA ALA A 115 9.85 13.17 -2.40
C ALA A 115 9.37 13.86 -3.69
N SER A 116 10.16 14.80 -4.22
CA SER A 116 9.83 15.56 -5.44
C SER A 116 9.88 14.75 -6.74
N LYS A 117 10.45 13.55 -6.71
CA LYS A 117 10.65 12.69 -7.90
C LYS A 117 10.10 11.28 -7.73
N LEU A 118 9.19 11.08 -6.76
CA LEU A 118 8.53 9.79 -6.53
C LEU A 118 7.79 9.29 -7.78
N ASP A 119 7.69 7.99 -7.87
CA ASP A 119 6.84 7.33 -8.85
C ASP A 119 5.56 6.81 -8.19
N TYR A 120 4.49 6.70 -8.97
CA TYR A 120 3.27 6.05 -8.53
C TYR A 120 3.55 4.61 -8.15
N GLY A 121 3.01 4.21 -7.00
CA GLY A 121 3.21 2.89 -6.43
C GLY A 121 4.31 2.81 -5.37
N ASP A 122 5.20 3.80 -5.26
CA ASP A 122 6.21 3.85 -4.20
C ASP A 122 5.55 3.85 -2.82
N ILE A 123 6.13 3.13 -1.86
CA ILE A 123 5.67 3.15 -0.47
C ILE A 123 6.58 4.08 0.31
N ILE A 124 5.96 5.00 1.04
CA ILE A 124 6.67 6.02 1.81
C ILE A 124 6.24 6.03 3.27
N VAL A 125 7.11 6.56 4.09
CA VAL A 125 6.82 6.97 5.46
C VAL A 125 7.00 8.49 5.54
N ALA A 126 6.06 9.16 6.17
CA ALA A 126 6.13 10.60 6.43
C ALA A 126 5.78 10.88 7.89
N GLU A 127 6.55 11.80 8.49
CA GLU A 127 6.27 12.30 9.83
C GLU A 127 6.16 13.82 9.78
N GLY A 128 5.22 14.37 10.54
CA GLY A 128 5.01 15.81 10.59
C GLY A 128 3.73 16.21 11.30
N ALA A 129 3.41 17.49 11.26
CA ALA A 129 2.24 18.06 11.90
C ALA A 129 0.99 17.94 11.01
N MET A 130 -0.14 17.62 11.63
CA MET A 130 -1.44 17.67 10.95
C MET A 130 -1.81 19.11 10.65
N GLY A 131 -2.38 19.34 9.49
CA GLY A 131 -2.80 20.68 9.10
C GLY A 131 -3.72 20.66 7.89
N MET A 132 -3.97 21.82 7.34
CA MET A 132 -4.85 21.98 6.20
C MET A 132 -4.19 22.90 5.15
N THR A 133 -4.39 22.59 3.89
CA THR A 133 -3.94 23.46 2.78
C THR A 133 -4.87 24.66 2.61
N ASN A 134 -4.43 25.67 1.87
CA ASN A 134 -5.27 26.84 1.54
C ASN A 134 -6.55 26.47 0.76
N LYS A 135 -6.65 25.27 0.21
CA LYS A 135 -7.84 24.75 -0.47
C LYS A 135 -8.75 23.91 0.43
N GLY A 136 -8.46 23.84 1.73
CA GLY A 136 -9.25 23.08 2.70
C GLY A 136 -8.94 21.58 2.75
N GLU A 137 -7.86 21.10 2.13
CA GLU A 137 -7.48 19.68 2.18
C GLU A 137 -6.67 19.39 3.44
N ILE A 138 -7.15 18.46 4.28
CA ILE A 138 -6.43 17.99 5.47
C ILE A 138 -5.20 17.19 5.02
N CYS A 139 -4.04 17.51 5.57
CA CYS A 139 -2.78 16.89 5.19
C CYS A 139 -1.79 16.82 6.35
N VAL A 140 -0.75 15.99 6.18
CA VAL A 140 0.46 16.03 7.02
C VAL A 140 1.45 17.00 6.38
N TRP A 141 1.87 18.02 7.11
CA TRP A 141 3.01 18.87 6.76
C TRP A 141 4.28 18.15 7.22
N ALA A 142 4.88 17.40 6.31
CA ALA A 142 5.99 16.54 6.64
C ALA A 142 7.29 17.32 6.80
N ASP A 143 7.98 17.06 7.89
CA ASP A 143 9.36 17.49 8.16
C ASP A 143 10.35 16.32 8.10
N SER A 144 9.84 15.08 8.07
CA SER A 144 10.62 13.88 7.81
C SER A 144 9.94 13.02 6.73
N PHE A 145 10.75 12.45 5.85
CA PHE A 145 10.29 11.66 4.72
C PHE A 145 11.26 10.52 4.40
N THR A 146 10.73 9.31 4.28
CA THR A 146 11.51 8.12 3.92
C THR A 146 10.83 7.36 2.78
N LEU A 147 11.60 6.99 1.75
CA LEU A 147 11.17 5.99 0.78
C LEU A 147 11.36 4.62 1.40
N SER A 148 10.27 3.97 1.80
CA SER A 148 10.31 2.63 2.39
C SER A 148 10.48 1.54 1.33
N CYS A 149 9.74 1.62 0.21
CA CYS A 149 9.86 0.62 -0.86
C CYS A 149 9.66 1.25 -2.24
N LYS A 150 10.60 0.97 -3.15
CA LYS A 150 10.51 1.43 -4.54
C LYS A 150 9.65 0.50 -5.38
N SER A 151 8.62 1.04 -6.01
CA SER A 151 7.81 0.34 -7.00
C SER A 151 8.52 0.34 -8.36
N LEU A 152 9.04 -0.81 -8.78
CA LEU A 152 9.70 -0.94 -10.08
C LEU A 152 8.69 -1.13 -11.21
N ALA A 153 7.72 -2.00 -11.04
CA ALA A 153 6.63 -2.15 -11.99
C ALA A 153 5.66 -0.97 -11.88
N PRO A 154 5.35 -0.27 -12.99
CA PRO A 154 4.35 0.79 -12.95
C PRO A 154 2.98 0.21 -12.59
N PRO A 155 2.20 0.87 -11.72
CA PRO A 155 0.84 0.48 -11.49
C PRO A 155 0.01 0.66 -12.78
N PRO A 156 -1.13 -0.06 -12.91
CA PRO A 156 -2.07 0.15 -14.01
C PRO A 156 -2.57 1.59 -14.05
N GLU A 157 -3.18 1.99 -15.17
CA GLU A 157 -3.71 3.33 -15.33
C GLU A 157 -4.65 3.74 -14.18
N LYS A 158 -4.46 4.98 -13.70
CA LYS A 158 -5.04 5.51 -12.48
C LYS A 158 -6.57 5.44 -12.41
N PHE A 159 -7.26 5.57 -13.56
CA PHE A 159 -8.71 5.70 -13.61
C PHE A 159 -9.45 4.40 -13.93
N HIS A 160 -8.75 3.41 -14.45
CA HIS A 160 -9.38 2.18 -14.95
C HIS A 160 -8.92 0.92 -14.20
N GLY A 161 -7.84 1.01 -13.41
CA GLY A 161 -7.28 -0.16 -12.72
C GLY A 161 -6.90 -1.27 -13.71
N LEU A 162 -7.11 -2.52 -13.30
CA LEU A 162 -7.01 -3.68 -14.18
C LEU A 162 -8.40 -3.95 -14.78
N ASN A 163 -8.57 -3.72 -16.09
CA ASN A 163 -9.84 -3.97 -16.79
C ASN A 163 -10.01 -5.43 -17.18
N ASP A 164 -8.91 -6.13 -17.47
CA ASP A 164 -8.94 -7.54 -17.84
C ASP A 164 -9.20 -8.40 -16.59
N SER A 165 -10.28 -9.21 -16.65
CA SER A 165 -10.69 -10.07 -15.54
C SER A 165 -9.66 -11.17 -15.24
N GLU A 166 -8.97 -11.71 -16.24
CA GLU A 166 -7.92 -12.70 -16.06
C GLU A 166 -6.71 -12.10 -15.34
N LEU A 167 -6.29 -10.90 -15.72
CA LEU A 167 -5.22 -10.18 -15.02
C LEU A 167 -5.61 -9.84 -13.58
N ARG A 168 -6.87 -9.48 -13.31
CA ARG A 168 -7.39 -9.25 -11.95
C ARG A 168 -7.29 -10.50 -11.08
N TYR A 169 -7.53 -11.68 -11.63
CA TYR A 169 -7.39 -12.94 -10.91
C TYR A 169 -5.92 -13.33 -10.70
N ARG A 170 -5.07 -13.17 -11.70
CA ARG A 170 -3.66 -13.52 -11.63
C ARG A 170 -2.83 -12.54 -10.79
N GLN A 171 -3.15 -11.24 -10.88
CA GLN A 171 -2.47 -10.17 -10.15
C GLN A 171 -3.40 -9.57 -9.08
N ARG A 172 -3.96 -10.42 -8.23
CA ARG A 172 -4.90 -10.00 -7.19
C ARG A 172 -4.36 -8.90 -6.29
N TYR A 173 -3.08 -8.94 -5.97
CA TYR A 173 -2.41 -7.91 -5.18
C TYR A 173 -2.41 -6.53 -5.85
N VAL A 174 -2.34 -6.48 -7.18
CA VAL A 174 -2.46 -5.22 -7.94
C VAL A 174 -3.91 -4.74 -7.92
N ASP A 175 -4.87 -5.62 -8.24
CA ASP A 175 -6.30 -5.31 -8.23
C ASP A 175 -6.75 -4.77 -6.86
N MET A 176 -6.24 -5.34 -5.76
CA MET A 176 -6.60 -4.90 -4.41
C MET A 176 -6.12 -3.49 -4.08
N TYR A 177 -4.90 -3.09 -4.46
CA TYR A 177 -4.43 -1.75 -4.12
C TYR A 177 -4.89 -0.68 -5.12
N THR A 178 -5.30 -1.06 -6.33
CA THR A 178 -5.76 -0.12 -7.35
C THR A 178 -7.29 0.08 -7.33
N SER A 179 -8.05 -0.89 -6.81
CA SER A 179 -9.53 -0.86 -6.76
C SER A 179 -10.04 -0.89 -5.31
N GLN A 180 -10.66 0.21 -4.89
CA GLN A 180 -11.31 0.28 -3.57
C GLN A 180 -12.48 -0.69 -3.44
N ASP A 181 -13.20 -0.96 -4.53
CA ASP A 181 -14.33 -1.89 -4.50
C ASP A 181 -13.88 -3.34 -4.34
N THR A 182 -12.73 -3.68 -4.92
CA THR A 182 -12.10 -5.00 -4.71
C THR A 182 -11.74 -5.20 -3.23
N ILE A 183 -11.08 -4.23 -2.61
CA ILE A 183 -10.71 -4.31 -1.18
C ILE A 183 -11.97 -4.41 -0.29
N LYS A 184 -13.02 -3.61 -0.57
CA LYS A 184 -14.30 -3.68 0.17
C LYS A 184 -14.93 -5.06 0.08
N THR A 185 -14.93 -5.65 -1.12
CA THR A 185 -15.47 -7.00 -1.36
C THR A 185 -14.73 -8.04 -0.53
N PHE A 186 -13.40 -8.01 -0.50
CA PHE A 186 -12.62 -8.96 0.29
C PHE A 186 -12.75 -8.74 1.80
N LYS A 187 -12.83 -7.48 2.27
CA LYS A 187 -13.14 -7.18 3.67
C LYS A 187 -14.53 -7.71 4.07
N ALA A 188 -15.54 -7.48 3.23
CA ALA A 188 -16.88 -8.00 3.45
C ALA A 188 -16.90 -9.55 3.50
N ARG A 189 -16.21 -10.21 2.57
CA ARG A 189 -16.09 -11.68 2.58
C ARG A 189 -15.43 -12.21 3.86
N SER A 190 -14.33 -11.60 4.29
CA SER A 190 -13.66 -11.97 5.54
C SER A 190 -14.57 -11.81 6.74
N LEU A 191 -15.31 -10.70 6.80
CA LEU A 191 -16.28 -10.44 7.87
C LEU A 191 -17.41 -11.48 7.90
N ILE A 192 -17.98 -11.82 6.74
CA ILE A 192 -19.04 -12.83 6.62
C ILE A 192 -18.55 -14.18 7.16
N VAL A 193 -17.38 -14.67 6.73
CA VAL A 193 -16.81 -15.94 7.18
C VAL A 193 -16.55 -15.93 8.69
N SER A 194 -15.96 -14.85 9.21
CA SER A 194 -15.73 -14.70 10.65
C SER A 194 -17.03 -14.67 11.46
N THR A 195 -18.06 -13.98 10.97
CA THR A 195 -19.38 -13.91 11.61
C THR A 195 -20.05 -15.28 11.67
N ILE A 196 -19.99 -16.04 10.55
CA ILE A 196 -20.55 -17.42 10.52
C ILE A 196 -19.84 -18.30 11.55
N ARG A 197 -18.50 -18.26 11.61
CA ARG A 197 -17.75 -19.02 12.62
C ARG A 197 -18.13 -18.64 14.04
N THR A 198 -18.17 -17.35 14.33
CA THR A 198 -18.55 -16.85 15.66
C THR A 198 -19.96 -17.28 16.03
N PHE A 199 -20.91 -17.21 15.11
CA PHE A 199 -22.28 -17.65 15.31
C PHE A 199 -22.34 -19.16 15.63
N MET A 200 -21.72 -19.99 14.79
CA MET A 200 -21.72 -21.44 14.98
C MET A 200 -21.08 -21.86 16.31
N HIS A 201 -19.95 -21.24 16.69
CA HIS A 201 -19.33 -21.45 17.99
C HIS A 201 -20.27 -21.06 19.16
N GLY A 202 -20.98 -19.93 19.01
CA GLY A 202 -21.96 -19.47 19.98
C GLY A 202 -23.11 -20.45 20.18
N GLU A 203 -23.50 -21.19 19.14
CA GLU A 203 -24.54 -22.25 19.18
C GLU A 203 -23.98 -23.62 19.66
N GLY A 204 -22.70 -23.69 20.05
CA GLY A 204 -22.10 -24.92 20.59
C GLY A 204 -21.53 -25.86 19.51
N TYR A 205 -21.44 -25.48 18.27
CA TYR A 205 -20.81 -26.28 17.23
C TYR A 205 -19.28 -26.19 17.32
N LEU A 206 -18.60 -27.29 16.99
CA LEU A 206 -17.16 -27.36 16.88
C LEU A 206 -16.75 -27.27 15.41
N GLU A 207 -15.79 -26.39 15.10
CA GLU A 207 -15.15 -26.37 13.78
C GLU A 207 -14.13 -27.51 13.68
N VAL A 208 -14.24 -28.34 12.66
CA VAL A 208 -13.37 -29.49 12.42
C VAL A 208 -12.82 -29.46 11.01
N GLU A 209 -11.60 -29.94 10.84
CA GLU A 209 -10.99 -30.14 9.53
C GLU A 209 -11.29 -31.56 9.05
N THR A 210 -11.92 -31.67 7.88
CA THR A 210 -12.19 -32.96 7.24
C THR A 210 -11.19 -33.20 6.11
N PRO A 211 -10.87 -34.49 5.77
CA PRO A 211 -10.00 -34.80 4.63
C PRO A 211 -10.56 -34.21 3.32
N MET A 212 -9.72 -33.49 2.59
CA MET A 212 -10.10 -32.89 1.30
C MET A 212 -10.16 -33.94 0.20
N MET A 213 -9.29 -34.94 0.27
CA MET A 213 -9.23 -36.08 -0.67
C MET A 213 -9.72 -37.33 0.01
N GLN A 214 -10.53 -38.12 -0.69
CA GLN A 214 -11.12 -39.36 -0.18
C GLN A 214 -10.91 -40.50 -1.19
N PRO A 215 -10.70 -41.73 -0.73
CA PRO A 215 -10.52 -42.89 -1.64
C PRO A 215 -11.81 -43.29 -2.32
N ILE A 216 -12.97 -42.83 -1.85
CA ILE A 216 -14.30 -43.16 -2.41
C ILE A 216 -14.94 -41.86 -2.87
N ALA A 217 -15.30 -41.80 -4.15
CA ALA A 217 -16.04 -40.67 -4.69
C ALA A 217 -17.42 -40.55 -4.02
N GLY A 218 -17.72 -39.37 -3.46
CA GLY A 218 -18.99 -39.13 -2.78
C GLY A 218 -19.29 -37.63 -2.68
N GLY A 219 -20.49 -37.30 -2.25
CA GLY A 219 -20.93 -35.92 -2.01
C GLY A 219 -21.81 -35.37 -3.12
N ALA A 220 -21.45 -34.25 -3.72
CA ALA A 220 -22.26 -33.56 -4.72
C ALA A 220 -22.32 -34.30 -6.05
N ALA A 221 -23.34 -34.00 -6.88
CA ALA A 221 -23.52 -34.56 -8.24
C ALA A 221 -22.47 -34.08 -9.26
N ALA A 222 -21.35 -33.51 -8.79
CA ALA A 222 -20.24 -33.05 -9.62
C ALA A 222 -19.27 -34.19 -9.93
N LYS A 223 -18.71 -34.19 -11.16
CA LYS A 223 -17.65 -35.13 -11.53
C LYS A 223 -16.41 -34.89 -10.71
N PRO A 224 -15.91 -35.85 -9.90
CA PRO A 224 -14.68 -35.67 -9.14
C PRO A 224 -13.47 -35.64 -10.09
N PHE A 225 -12.37 -34.98 -9.66
CA PHE A 225 -11.07 -35.21 -10.28
C PHE A 225 -10.37 -36.34 -9.53
N GLU A 226 -9.50 -37.05 -10.24
CA GLU A 226 -8.72 -38.14 -9.68
C GLU A 226 -7.24 -37.80 -9.70
N THR A 227 -6.51 -38.20 -8.67
CA THR A 227 -5.06 -38.03 -8.56
C THR A 227 -4.48 -39.26 -7.86
N HIS A 228 -3.15 -39.47 -8.00
CA HIS A 228 -2.46 -40.56 -7.36
C HIS A 228 -1.44 -40.06 -6.35
N HIS A 229 -1.49 -40.59 -5.15
CA HIS A 229 -0.54 -40.30 -4.09
C HIS A 229 0.65 -41.27 -4.17
N ASN A 230 1.76 -40.85 -4.80
CA ASN A 230 2.90 -41.71 -5.11
C ASN A 230 3.50 -42.41 -3.88
N ALA A 231 3.57 -41.75 -2.71
CA ALA A 231 4.18 -42.32 -1.50
C ALA A 231 3.31 -43.39 -0.84
N LEU A 232 1.99 -43.33 -1.00
CA LEU A 232 1.04 -44.30 -0.44
C LEU A 232 0.56 -45.32 -1.47
N GLY A 233 0.78 -45.10 -2.73
CA GLY A 233 0.32 -45.97 -3.81
C GLY A 233 -1.19 -46.02 -4.01
N ILE A 234 -1.92 -44.95 -3.62
CA ILE A 234 -3.38 -44.81 -3.66
C ILE A 234 -3.83 -43.65 -4.50
#